data_567593cdd681dfe44934581afaff9523
#
_entry.id   567593cdd681dfe44934581afaff9523
#
_cell.length_a   1.000
_cell.length_b   1.000
_cell.length_c   1.000
_cell.angle_alpha   90.00
_cell.angle_beta   90.00
_cell.angle_gamma   90.00
#
_symmetry.space_group_name_H-M   'P 1'
#
loop_
_entity.id
_entity.type
_entity.pdbx_description
1 polymer ?
#
loop_
_entity_poly.entity_id
_entity_poly.type
_entity_poly.pdbx_seq_one_letter_code
_entity_poly.pdbx_strand_id
1 'polypeptide(L)'
;DLVRSRGLGDVYKRQVSDRGLRNAGAREVWTKLVLSVKTFFTKMPAKQVLIAFLFMLFYRMPEGLLAKVSSLFLIDSGSNGGLGLSPQEYGFVQGTVGIIGLTLGGILGGMAAGRDGLKKWLWPMVCAITLPDLVYVYLSYAMPDSFIIINVCVFIEQFGYGFGFTAYMLYLIYYSQGEYKTSHYALCTALMALSMMLPGLVAGYLQELVGYLWFFIIVVILCIITFLVAAFVDIDPEFGKKEHEERQ
;
A
#
# COMPACT_ATOMS: atom_id res chain seq x y z
N ASP A 1 34.12 20.11 7.28
CA ASP A 1 33.58 20.61 8.56
C ASP A 1 32.28 21.45 8.41
N LEU A 2 32.10 22.20 7.33
CA LEU A 2 30.92 23.03 7.07
C LEU A 2 29.65 22.22 6.76
N VAL A 3 29.77 21.08 6.13
CA VAL A 3 28.64 20.17 5.80
C VAL A 3 28.15 19.45 7.07
N ARG A 4 29.07 19.10 7.96
CA ARG A 4 28.74 18.46 9.25
C ARG A 4 28.02 19.43 10.20
N SER A 5 28.33 20.73 10.14
CA SER A 5 27.66 21.75 10.94
C SER A 5 26.24 22.07 10.45
N ARG A 6 25.93 21.96 9.15
CA ARG A 6 24.57 22.13 8.60
C ARG A 6 23.63 21.01 9.04
N GLY A 7 24.09 19.75 9.01
CA GLY A 7 23.28 18.62 9.48
C GLY A 7 22.95 18.70 10.97
N LEU A 8 23.90 19.14 11.81
CA LEU A 8 23.68 19.36 13.24
C LEU A 8 22.74 20.53 13.51
N GLY A 9 22.81 21.59 12.70
CA GLY A 9 21.90 22.74 12.79
C GLY A 9 20.44 22.37 12.49
N ASP A 10 20.19 21.50 11.53
CA ASP A 10 18.86 21.03 11.18
C ASP A 10 18.28 20.05 12.22
N VAL A 11 19.12 19.19 12.81
CA VAL A 11 18.72 18.33 13.93
C VAL A 11 18.41 19.18 15.17
N TYR A 12 19.20 20.21 15.42
CA TYR A 12 18.97 21.12 16.55
C TYR A 12 17.70 21.97 16.37
N LYS A 13 17.42 22.45 15.15
CA LYS A 13 16.16 23.14 14.82
C LYS A 13 14.95 22.23 15.00
N ARG A 14 15.04 20.96 14.60
CA ARG A 14 13.98 19.98 14.85
C ARG A 14 13.77 19.73 16.35
N GLN A 15 14.82 19.54 17.14
CA GLN A 15 14.72 19.36 18.58
C GLN A 15 14.14 20.60 19.30
N VAL A 16 14.49 21.80 18.85
CA VAL A 16 13.92 23.05 19.38
C VAL A 16 12.43 23.17 19.01
N SER A 17 12.04 22.77 17.81
CA SER A 17 10.63 22.70 17.41
C SER A 17 9.83 21.71 18.27
N ASP A 18 10.40 20.52 18.53
CA ASP A 18 9.75 19.52 19.40
C ASP A 18 9.65 19.97 20.87
N ARG A 19 10.65 20.72 21.38
CA ARG A 19 10.57 21.34 22.72
C ARG A 19 9.51 22.44 22.79
N GLY A 20 9.33 23.20 21.73
CA GLY A 20 8.26 24.20 21.62
C GLY A 20 6.87 23.56 21.71
N LEU A 21 6.68 22.37 21.09
CA LEU A 21 5.43 21.62 21.19
C LEU A 21 5.17 21.04 22.59
N ARG A 22 6.23 20.63 23.32
CA ARG A 22 6.09 20.10 24.68
C ARG A 22 5.66 21.18 25.70
N ASN A 23 5.93 22.44 25.44
CA ASN A 23 5.54 23.59 26.29
C ASN A 23 4.32 24.34 25.74
N ALA A 24 3.77 23.92 24.58
CA ALA A 24 2.58 24.51 24.01
C ALA A 24 1.36 24.17 24.87
N GLY A 25 0.56 25.14 25.20
CA GLY A 25 -0.71 24.91 25.90
C GLY A 25 -1.66 24.08 25.03
N ALA A 26 -2.57 23.32 25.65
CA ALA A 26 -3.53 22.45 24.96
C ALA A 26 -4.27 23.17 23.82
N ARG A 27 -4.55 24.46 23.95
CA ARG A 27 -5.19 25.30 22.94
C ARG A 27 -4.31 25.49 21.70
N GLU A 28 -3.00 25.63 21.86
CA GLU A 28 -2.06 25.80 20.74
C GLU A 28 -1.88 24.50 19.97
N VAL A 29 -1.79 23.39 20.69
CA VAL A 29 -1.74 22.04 20.08
C VAL A 29 -3.00 21.79 19.28
N TRP A 30 -4.18 22.10 19.82
CA TRP A 30 -5.46 21.96 19.15
C TRP A 30 -5.55 22.83 17.90
N THR A 31 -5.12 24.10 17.98
CA THR A 31 -5.10 25.00 16.82
C THR A 31 -4.20 24.50 15.70
N LYS A 32 -3.00 24.00 16.01
CA LYS A 32 -2.09 23.40 15.03
C LYS A 32 -2.67 22.14 14.39
N LEU A 33 -3.36 21.31 15.17
CA LEU A 33 -4.02 20.10 14.67
C LEU A 33 -5.15 20.46 13.69
N VAL A 34 -6.04 21.39 14.07
CA VAL A 34 -7.12 21.86 13.20
C VAL A 34 -6.58 22.49 11.92
N LEU A 35 -5.52 23.31 12.03
CA LEU A 35 -4.88 23.93 10.87
C LEU A 35 -4.23 22.89 9.94
N SER A 36 -3.58 21.89 10.51
CA SER A 36 -3.00 20.77 9.76
C SER A 36 -4.07 19.98 8.97
N VAL A 37 -5.21 19.67 9.60
CA VAL A 37 -6.33 19.01 8.91
C VAL A 37 -6.90 19.94 7.84
N LYS A 38 -7.11 21.23 8.12
CA LYS A 38 -7.60 22.19 7.13
C LYS A 38 -6.65 22.26 5.92
N THR A 39 -5.35 22.42 6.15
CA THR A 39 -4.35 22.52 5.08
C THR A 39 -4.25 21.23 4.27
N PHE A 40 -4.51 20.06 4.84
CA PHE A 40 -4.58 18.78 4.11
C PHE A 40 -5.58 18.83 2.95
N PHE A 41 -6.74 19.46 3.17
CA PHE A 41 -7.80 19.57 2.16
C PHE A 41 -7.71 20.86 1.32
N THR A 42 -6.88 21.83 1.67
CA THR A 42 -6.82 23.13 0.98
C THR A 42 -5.50 23.42 0.27
N LYS A 43 -4.50 22.54 0.41
CA LYS A 43 -3.16 22.75 -0.17
C LYS A 43 -3.10 22.63 -1.70
N MET A 44 -4.10 22.03 -2.30
CA MET A 44 -4.23 21.84 -3.75
C MET A 44 -5.65 22.20 -4.19
N PRO A 45 -5.90 22.39 -5.51
CA PRO A 45 -7.25 22.55 -6.03
C PRO A 45 -8.16 21.39 -5.63
N ALA A 46 -9.42 21.66 -5.31
CA ALA A 46 -10.37 20.67 -4.79
C ALA A 46 -10.46 19.39 -5.64
N LYS A 47 -10.35 19.52 -6.97
CA LYS A 47 -10.32 18.37 -7.88
C LYS A 47 -9.12 17.45 -7.61
N GLN A 48 -7.93 18.01 -7.42
CA GLN A 48 -6.71 17.22 -7.15
C GLN A 48 -6.75 16.57 -5.76
N VAL A 49 -7.30 17.27 -4.76
CA VAL A 49 -7.52 16.72 -3.42
C VAL A 49 -8.49 15.53 -3.49
N LEU A 50 -9.59 15.66 -4.24
CA LEU A 50 -10.55 14.57 -4.42
C LEU A 50 -9.91 13.36 -5.10
N ILE A 51 -9.14 13.57 -6.16
CA ILE A 51 -8.41 12.49 -6.87
C ILE A 51 -7.45 11.79 -5.91
N ALA A 52 -6.66 12.56 -5.15
CA ALA A 52 -5.73 12.00 -4.17
C ALA A 52 -6.46 11.18 -3.09
N PHE A 53 -7.59 11.68 -2.60
CA PHE A 53 -8.41 11.00 -1.60
C PHE A 53 -8.99 9.69 -2.17
N LEU A 54 -9.54 9.72 -3.38
CA LEU A 54 -10.05 8.53 -4.07
C LEU A 54 -8.93 7.51 -4.33
N PHE A 55 -7.75 7.97 -4.75
CA PHE A 55 -6.59 7.10 -4.91
C PHE A 55 -6.22 6.43 -3.58
N MET A 56 -6.09 7.19 -2.49
CA MET A 56 -5.73 6.66 -1.19
C MET A 56 -6.75 5.64 -0.64
N LEU A 57 -8.04 5.80 -0.94
CA LEU A 57 -9.08 4.87 -0.49
C LEU A 57 -9.23 3.64 -1.38
N PHE A 58 -9.12 3.81 -2.70
CA PHE A 58 -9.54 2.76 -3.64
C PHE A 58 -8.40 2.00 -4.29
N TYR A 59 -7.16 2.53 -4.24
CA TYR A 59 -6.01 1.83 -4.83
C TYR A 59 -5.81 0.43 -4.24
N ARG A 60 -6.03 0.27 -2.94
CA ARG A 60 -5.85 -0.99 -2.20
C ARG A 60 -7.14 -1.68 -1.81
N MET A 61 -8.28 -1.19 -2.28
CA MET A 61 -9.59 -1.75 -1.89
C MET A 61 -9.73 -3.23 -2.27
N PRO A 62 -9.35 -3.69 -3.49
CA PRO A 62 -9.40 -5.11 -3.85
C PRO A 62 -8.52 -5.96 -2.93
N GLU A 63 -7.32 -5.48 -2.62
CA GLU A 63 -6.41 -6.11 -1.66
C GLU A 63 -7.01 -6.27 -0.26
N GLY A 64 -7.79 -5.29 0.18
CA GLY A 64 -8.48 -5.36 1.48
C GLY A 64 -9.48 -6.50 1.56
N LEU A 65 -10.13 -6.86 0.44
CA LEU A 65 -10.97 -8.04 0.31
C LEU A 65 -10.11 -9.31 0.25
N LEU A 66 -9.12 -9.33 -0.65
CA LEU A 66 -8.27 -10.48 -0.91
C LEU A 66 -7.54 -10.95 0.36
N ALA A 67 -6.86 -10.06 1.05
CA ALA A 67 -6.04 -10.37 2.22
C ALA A 67 -6.82 -11.08 3.35
N LYS A 68 -8.12 -10.83 3.46
CA LYS A 68 -8.96 -11.50 4.46
C LYS A 68 -9.36 -12.90 4.05
N VAL A 69 -9.76 -13.08 2.81
CA VAL A 69 -10.34 -14.34 2.33
C VAL A 69 -9.27 -15.31 1.81
N SER A 70 -8.14 -14.81 1.29
CA SER A 70 -7.03 -15.68 0.85
C SER A 70 -6.50 -16.56 1.99
N SER A 71 -6.36 -16.00 3.19
CA SER A 71 -5.93 -16.77 4.37
C SER A 71 -6.92 -17.85 4.76
N LEU A 72 -8.24 -17.54 4.71
CA LEU A 72 -9.29 -18.53 4.96
C LEU A 72 -9.27 -19.62 3.88
N PHE A 73 -9.19 -19.24 2.62
CA PHE A 73 -9.15 -20.16 1.49
C PHE A 73 -8.01 -21.19 1.57
N LEU A 74 -6.84 -20.76 2.01
CA LEU A 74 -5.67 -21.64 2.15
C LEU A 74 -5.87 -22.70 3.25
N ILE A 75 -6.58 -22.36 4.35
CA ILE A 75 -6.75 -23.23 5.52
C ILE A 75 -8.03 -24.06 5.47
N ASP A 76 -9.10 -23.49 4.92
CA ASP A 76 -10.42 -24.15 4.86
C ASP A 76 -10.34 -25.51 4.16
N SER A 77 -11.15 -26.45 4.67
CA SER A 77 -11.21 -27.79 4.10
C SER A 77 -11.74 -27.79 2.67
N GLY A 78 -11.30 -28.78 1.88
CA GLY A 78 -11.79 -28.97 0.51
C GLY A 78 -13.32 -29.15 0.42
N SER A 79 -13.96 -29.64 1.47
CA SER A 79 -15.44 -29.72 1.54
C SER A 79 -16.12 -28.35 1.52
N ASN A 80 -15.41 -27.30 2.00
CA ASN A 80 -15.87 -25.91 1.98
C ASN A 80 -15.31 -25.12 0.77
N GLY A 81 -14.60 -25.79 -0.14
CA GLY A 81 -13.97 -25.17 -1.31
C GLY A 81 -12.63 -24.51 -1.04
N GLY A 82 -11.99 -24.77 0.10
CA GLY A 82 -10.65 -24.32 0.43
C GLY A 82 -9.57 -25.35 0.08
N LEU A 83 -8.29 -24.98 0.22
CA LEU A 83 -7.15 -25.85 -0.11
C LEU A 83 -6.76 -26.82 1.02
N GLY A 84 -7.26 -26.63 2.23
CA GLY A 84 -7.06 -27.57 3.35
C GLY A 84 -5.63 -27.64 3.88
N LEU A 85 -4.84 -26.58 3.75
CA LEU A 85 -3.49 -26.57 4.28
C LEU A 85 -3.48 -26.73 5.81
N SER A 86 -2.59 -27.57 6.31
CA SER A 86 -2.32 -27.64 7.74
C SER A 86 -1.78 -26.29 8.28
N PRO A 87 -1.90 -26.00 9.59
CA PRO A 87 -1.34 -24.77 10.16
C PRO A 87 0.16 -24.60 9.92
N GLN A 88 0.92 -25.68 9.84
CA GLN A 88 2.36 -25.68 9.55
C GLN A 88 2.64 -25.30 8.09
N GLU A 89 1.90 -25.89 7.16
CA GLU A 89 2.01 -25.57 5.72
C GLU A 89 1.59 -24.12 5.45
N TYR A 90 0.48 -23.67 6.03
CA TYR A 90 0.05 -22.27 5.95
C TYR A 90 1.11 -21.32 6.49
N GLY A 91 1.67 -21.63 7.67
CA GLY A 91 2.74 -20.85 8.29
C GLY A 91 3.98 -20.76 7.39
N PHE A 92 4.34 -21.85 6.68
CA PHE A 92 5.45 -21.83 5.71
C PHE A 92 5.11 -21.00 4.47
N VAL A 93 3.93 -21.21 3.88
CA VAL A 93 3.48 -20.49 2.66
C VAL A 93 3.40 -19.00 2.90
N GLN A 94 2.70 -18.56 3.94
CA GLN A 94 2.52 -17.13 4.22
C GLN A 94 3.69 -16.52 5.00
N GLY A 95 4.19 -17.23 6.01
CA GLY A 95 5.22 -16.71 6.90
C GLY A 95 6.64 -16.77 6.34
N THR A 96 6.94 -17.68 5.42
CA THR A 96 8.27 -17.78 4.81
C THR A 96 8.23 -17.33 3.36
N VAL A 97 7.50 -18.05 2.50
CA VAL A 97 7.48 -17.78 1.06
C VAL A 97 6.84 -16.42 0.77
N GLY A 98 5.71 -16.13 1.42
CA GLY A 98 5.01 -14.85 1.27
C GLY A 98 5.86 -13.66 1.72
N ILE A 99 6.52 -13.75 2.89
CA ILE A 99 7.37 -12.66 3.40
C ILE A 99 8.58 -12.44 2.47
N ILE A 100 9.19 -13.50 1.95
CA ILE A 100 10.30 -13.37 0.98
C ILE A 100 9.82 -12.66 -0.28
N GLY A 101 8.67 -13.09 -0.85
CA GLY A 101 8.06 -12.45 -2.01
C GLY A 101 7.79 -10.96 -1.78
N LEU A 102 7.08 -10.65 -0.70
CA LEU A 102 6.73 -9.28 -0.29
C LEU A 102 7.98 -8.39 -0.15
N THR A 103 8.99 -8.89 0.54
CA THR A 103 10.23 -8.13 0.81
C THR A 103 11.01 -7.88 -0.48
N LEU A 104 11.18 -8.89 -1.33
CA LEU A 104 11.86 -8.74 -2.62
C LEU A 104 11.08 -7.78 -3.54
N GLY A 105 9.77 -7.91 -3.60
CA GLY A 105 8.91 -6.99 -4.36
C GLY A 105 9.07 -5.55 -3.89
N GLY A 106 9.01 -5.31 -2.59
CA GLY A 106 9.17 -3.97 -2.00
C GLY A 106 10.54 -3.35 -2.25
N ILE A 107 11.63 -4.13 -2.09
CA ILE A 107 12.99 -3.67 -2.37
C ILE A 107 13.16 -3.30 -3.84
N LEU A 108 12.74 -4.20 -4.75
CA LEU A 108 12.86 -3.96 -6.19
C LEU A 108 11.96 -2.79 -6.64
N GLY A 109 10.76 -2.67 -6.07
CA GLY A 109 9.88 -1.52 -6.30
C GLY A 109 10.52 -0.20 -5.86
N GLY A 110 11.14 -0.17 -4.68
CA GLY A 110 11.87 1.00 -4.18
C GLY A 110 13.07 1.37 -5.06
N MET A 111 13.82 0.37 -5.52
CA MET A 111 14.95 0.57 -6.44
C MET A 111 14.50 1.11 -7.80
N ALA A 112 13.43 0.55 -8.35
CA ALA A 112 12.86 0.96 -9.64
C ALA A 112 12.37 2.42 -9.59
N ALA A 113 11.57 2.76 -8.58
CA ALA A 113 11.09 4.13 -8.39
C ALA A 113 12.23 5.12 -8.09
N GLY A 114 13.23 4.70 -7.30
CA GLY A 114 14.41 5.52 -7.00
C GLY A 114 15.30 5.81 -8.20
N ARG A 115 15.30 4.93 -9.22
CA ARG A 115 16.08 5.12 -10.45
C ARG A 115 15.39 6.04 -11.45
N ASP A 116 14.10 5.80 -11.71
CA ASP A 116 13.40 6.40 -12.86
C ASP A 116 12.27 7.35 -12.45
N GLY A 117 11.96 7.45 -11.17
CA GLY A 117 10.86 8.22 -10.61
C GLY A 117 9.54 7.46 -10.53
N LEU A 118 8.68 7.89 -9.61
CA LEU A 118 7.39 7.24 -9.35
C LEU A 118 6.46 7.28 -10.56
N LYS A 119 6.40 8.39 -11.29
CA LYS A 119 5.47 8.57 -12.43
C LYS A 119 5.67 7.51 -13.51
N LYS A 120 6.93 7.16 -13.82
CA LYS A 120 7.27 6.14 -14.83
C LYS A 120 6.88 4.74 -14.38
N TRP A 121 7.06 4.43 -13.09
CA TRP A 121 6.81 3.10 -12.54
C TRP A 121 5.38 2.90 -12.02
N LEU A 122 4.56 3.95 -11.98
CA LEU A 122 3.19 3.83 -11.47
C LEU A 122 2.40 2.71 -12.18
N TRP A 123 2.38 2.69 -13.50
CA TRP A 123 1.63 1.68 -14.26
C TRP A 123 2.17 0.26 -14.12
N PRO A 124 3.48 -0.01 -14.26
CA PRO A 124 4.03 -1.33 -13.92
C PRO A 124 3.69 -1.78 -12.50
N MET A 125 3.70 -0.87 -11.53
CA MET A 125 3.38 -1.17 -10.14
C MET A 125 1.89 -1.44 -9.93
N VAL A 126 1.00 -0.72 -10.63
CA VAL A 126 -0.44 -1.02 -10.66
C VAL A 126 -0.70 -2.41 -11.23
N CYS A 127 -0.05 -2.76 -12.34
CA CYS A 127 -0.17 -4.10 -12.91
C CYS A 127 0.38 -5.18 -11.95
N ALA A 128 1.48 -4.88 -11.27
CA ALA A 128 2.11 -5.84 -10.37
C ALA A 128 1.29 -6.13 -9.11
N ILE A 129 0.49 -5.17 -8.62
CA ILE A 129 -0.39 -5.40 -7.45
C ILE A 129 -1.71 -6.07 -7.84
N THR A 130 -2.18 -5.90 -9.08
CA THR A 130 -3.52 -6.34 -9.48
C THR A 130 -3.54 -7.65 -10.27
N LEU A 131 -2.59 -7.84 -11.20
CA LEU A 131 -2.60 -9.03 -12.05
C LEU A 131 -2.30 -10.34 -11.29
N PRO A 132 -1.40 -10.36 -10.28
CA PRO A 132 -1.18 -11.56 -9.50
C PRO A 132 -2.40 -12.07 -8.72
N ASP A 133 -3.42 -11.25 -8.45
CA ASP A 133 -4.66 -11.69 -7.80
C ASP A 133 -5.36 -12.81 -8.60
N LEU A 134 -5.09 -12.89 -9.91
CA LEU A 134 -5.55 -13.99 -10.76
C LEU A 134 -5.05 -15.37 -10.30
N VAL A 135 -3.97 -15.45 -9.54
CA VAL A 135 -3.48 -16.73 -9.01
C VAL A 135 -4.50 -17.37 -8.05
N TYR A 136 -5.26 -16.55 -7.30
CA TYR A 136 -6.30 -17.08 -6.42
C TYR A 136 -7.53 -17.57 -7.19
N VAL A 137 -7.84 -16.95 -8.34
CA VAL A 137 -8.85 -17.48 -9.26
C VAL A 137 -8.39 -18.84 -9.79
N TYR A 138 -7.12 -18.96 -10.19
CA TYR A 138 -6.54 -20.22 -10.62
C TYR A 138 -6.56 -21.27 -9.51
N LEU A 139 -6.09 -20.94 -8.31
CA LEU A 139 -6.04 -21.85 -7.18
C LEU A 139 -7.43 -22.35 -6.78
N SER A 140 -8.44 -21.48 -6.76
CA SER A 140 -9.81 -21.83 -6.40
C SER A 140 -10.55 -22.62 -7.50
N TYR A 141 -10.13 -22.48 -8.76
CA TYR A 141 -10.67 -23.25 -9.87
C TYR A 141 -10.01 -24.62 -10.02
N ALA A 142 -8.67 -24.65 -10.00
CA ALA A 142 -7.88 -25.84 -10.26
C ALA A 142 -7.70 -26.74 -9.04
N MET A 143 -7.83 -26.19 -7.82
CA MET A 143 -7.66 -26.89 -6.53
C MET A 143 -6.44 -27.83 -6.53
N PRO A 144 -5.21 -27.35 -6.82
CA PRO A 144 -4.05 -28.22 -6.99
C PRO A 144 -3.61 -28.83 -5.66
N ASP A 145 -3.37 -30.14 -5.66
CA ASP A 145 -2.80 -30.87 -4.51
C ASP A 145 -1.30 -30.57 -4.31
N SER A 146 -0.66 -29.98 -5.31
CA SER A 146 0.78 -29.73 -5.28
C SER A 146 1.13 -28.53 -4.39
N PHE A 147 1.78 -28.79 -3.27
CA PHE A 147 2.29 -27.78 -2.37
C PHE A 147 3.25 -26.78 -3.06
N ILE A 148 4.02 -27.25 -4.07
CA ILE A 148 4.92 -26.39 -4.82
C ILE A 148 4.13 -25.35 -5.64
N ILE A 149 3.05 -25.75 -6.30
CA ILE A 149 2.21 -24.84 -7.08
C ILE A 149 1.61 -23.76 -6.18
N ILE A 150 1.11 -24.15 -5.01
CA ILE A 150 0.54 -23.21 -4.03
C ILE A 150 1.61 -22.19 -3.61
N ASN A 151 2.83 -22.63 -3.27
CA ASN A 151 3.93 -21.76 -2.89
C ASN A 151 4.32 -20.79 -4.01
N VAL A 152 4.40 -21.25 -5.26
CA VAL A 152 4.72 -20.38 -6.41
C VAL A 152 3.64 -19.34 -6.62
N CYS A 153 2.37 -19.71 -6.53
CA CYS A 153 1.24 -18.79 -6.65
C CYS A 153 1.29 -17.70 -5.57
N VAL A 154 1.45 -18.08 -4.30
CA VAL A 154 1.53 -17.11 -3.20
C VAL A 154 2.78 -16.25 -3.30
N PHE A 155 3.92 -16.81 -3.74
CA PHE A 155 5.12 -16.00 -3.98
C PHE A 155 4.88 -14.92 -5.04
N ILE A 156 4.26 -15.27 -6.17
CA ILE A 156 3.99 -14.33 -7.27
C ILE A 156 3.06 -13.21 -6.79
N GLU A 157 1.99 -13.55 -6.07
CA GLU A 157 1.05 -12.58 -5.53
C GLU A 157 1.72 -11.66 -4.51
N GLN A 158 2.41 -12.21 -3.52
CA GLN A 158 3.07 -11.41 -2.49
C GLN A 158 4.22 -10.56 -3.04
N PHE A 159 4.96 -11.05 -4.05
CA PHE A 159 5.95 -10.25 -4.77
C PHE A 159 5.29 -9.07 -5.49
N GLY A 160 4.22 -9.33 -6.23
CA GLY A 160 3.46 -8.30 -6.94
C GLY A 160 2.88 -7.26 -5.98
N TYR A 161 2.33 -7.72 -4.87
CA TYR A 161 1.84 -6.87 -3.80
C TYR A 161 2.95 -5.96 -3.23
N GLY A 162 4.10 -6.52 -2.86
CA GLY A 162 5.23 -5.72 -2.35
C GLY A 162 5.73 -4.69 -3.35
N PHE A 163 5.86 -5.08 -4.63
CA PHE A 163 6.30 -4.19 -5.70
C PHE A 163 5.30 -3.05 -5.95
N GLY A 164 4.02 -3.37 -6.08
CA GLY A 164 2.98 -2.38 -6.37
C GLY A 164 2.60 -1.51 -5.16
N PHE A 165 2.70 -2.05 -3.94
CA PHE A 165 2.50 -1.28 -2.71
C PHE A 165 3.52 -0.16 -2.55
N THR A 166 4.71 -0.31 -3.12
CA THR A 166 5.73 0.74 -3.13
C THR A 166 5.23 2.03 -3.80
N ALA A 167 4.49 1.93 -4.93
CA ALA A 167 3.90 3.11 -5.58
C ALA A 167 2.94 3.84 -4.65
N TYR A 168 2.12 3.10 -3.93
CA TYR A 168 1.18 3.66 -2.97
C TYR A 168 1.89 4.40 -1.84
N MET A 169 2.89 3.78 -1.21
CA MET A 169 3.66 4.41 -0.13
C MET A 169 4.38 5.68 -0.58
N LEU A 170 4.99 5.65 -1.76
CA LEU A 170 5.65 6.82 -2.34
C LEU A 170 4.64 7.93 -2.65
N TYR A 171 3.43 7.58 -3.10
CA TYR A 171 2.38 8.56 -3.31
C TYR A 171 1.90 9.21 -2.00
N LEU A 172 1.78 8.45 -0.91
CA LEU A 172 1.47 9.04 0.42
C LEU A 172 2.54 10.04 0.85
N ILE A 173 3.82 9.73 0.60
CA ILE A 173 4.94 10.62 0.89
C ILE A 173 4.87 11.86 -0.01
N TYR A 174 4.60 11.70 -1.30
CA TYR A 174 4.42 12.79 -2.26
C TYR A 174 3.30 13.74 -1.82
N TYR A 175 2.12 13.20 -1.54
CA TYR A 175 0.99 13.99 -1.11
C TYR A 175 1.22 14.68 0.23
N SER A 176 1.96 14.08 1.15
CA SER A 176 2.21 14.64 2.48
C SER A 176 3.17 15.82 2.51
N GLN A 177 3.91 16.11 1.43
CA GLN A 177 4.91 17.20 1.39
C GLN A 177 4.30 18.55 1.76
N GLY A 178 5.13 19.42 2.39
CA GLY A 178 4.75 20.76 2.83
C GLY A 178 5.06 20.99 4.31
N GLU A 179 4.57 22.12 4.85
CA GLU A 179 4.85 22.58 6.22
C GLU A 179 4.41 21.57 7.31
N TYR A 180 3.24 20.92 7.11
CA TYR A 180 2.68 19.95 8.05
C TYR A 180 2.92 18.49 7.61
N LYS A 181 4.09 18.18 7.02
CA LYS A 181 4.44 16.88 6.43
C LYS A 181 4.08 15.69 7.31
N THR A 182 4.47 15.70 8.58
CA THR A 182 4.23 14.61 9.53
C THR A 182 2.74 14.39 9.78
N SER A 183 1.99 15.46 10.01
CA SER A 183 0.54 15.37 10.24
C SER A 183 -0.22 14.95 8.99
N HIS A 184 0.17 15.47 7.81
CA HIS A 184 -0.41 15.07 6.55
C HIS A 184 -0.13 13.57 6.25
N TYR A 185 1.10 13.11 6.52
CA TYR A 185 1.43 11.69 6.36
C TYR A 185 0.62 10.79 7.31
N ALA A 186 0.39 11.24 8.55
CA ALA A 186 -0.48 10.53 9.48
C ALA A 186 -1.93 10.43 8.98
N LEU A 187 -2.47 11.50 8.38
CA LEU A 187 -3.80 11.46 7.74
C LEU A 187 -3.82 10.52 6.53
N CYS A 188 -2.78 10.55 5.68
CA CYS A 188 -2.66 9.61 4.56
C CYS A 188 -2.63 8.14 5.04
N THR A 189 -1.87 7.85 6.11
CA THR A 189 -1.82 6.49 6.67
C THR A 189 -3.13 6.07 7.34
N ALA A 190 -3.91 7.00 7.90
CA ALA A 190 -5.26 6.72 8.39
C ALA A 190 -6.21 6.35 7.23
N LEU A 191 -6.15 7.06 6.10
CA LEU A 191 -6.89 6.70 4.89
C LEU A 191 -6.46 5.35 4.34
N MET A 192 -5.15 5.04 4.37
CA MET A 192 -4.63 3.73 4.03
C MET A 192 -5.22 2.62 4.91
N ALA A 193 -5.33 2.83 6.21
CA ALA A 193 -5.96 1.87 7.10
C ALA A 193 -7.44 1.66 6.75
N LEU A 194 -8.17 2.74 6.49
CA LEU A 194 -9.58 2.68 6.07
C LEU A 194 -9.75 1.92 4.75
N SER A 195 -8.85 2.10 3.78
CA SER A 195 -8.90 1.40 2.49
C SER A 195 -8.84 -0.12 2.61
N MET A 196 -8.23 -0.64 3.68
CA MET A 196 -8.15 -2.07 3.97
C MET A 196 -9.26 -2.54 4.93
N MET A 197 -9.60 -1.72 5.92
CA MET A 197 -10.56 -2.09 6.95
C MET A 197 -12.00 -2.17 6.40
N LEU A 198 -12.41 -1.17 5.61
CA LEU A 198 -13.79 -1.09 5.12
C LEU A 198 -14.16 -2.30 4.23
N PRO A 199 -13.40 -2.65 3.17
CA PRO A 199 -13.69 -3.86 2.40
C PRO A 199 -13.51 -5.13 3.23
N GLY A 200 -12.53 -5.17 4.13
CA GLY A 200 -12.31 -6.31 5.01
C GLY A 200 -13.48 -6.65 5.94
N LEU A 201 -14.31 -5.66 6.31
CA LEU A 201 -15.51 -5.89 7.12
C LEU A 201 -16.59 -6.73 6.39
N VAL A 202 -16.69 -6.58 5.08
CA VAL A 202 -17.70 -7.27 4.26
C VAL A 202 -17.16 -8.50 3.55
N ALA A 203 -15.84 -8.71 3.57
CA ALA A 203 -15.16 -9.75 2.79
C ALA A 203 -15.66 -11.15 3.13
N GLY A 204 -15.77 -11.49 4.42
CA GLY A 204 -16.26 -12.80 4.87
C GLY A 204 -17.72 -13.04 4.45
N TYR A 205 -18.58 -12.07 4.70
CA TYR A 205 -20.00 -12.17 4.30
C TYR A 205 -20.16 -12.34 2.77
N LEU A 206 -19.39 -11.58 1.99
CA LEU A 206 -19.41 -11.73 0.53
C LEU A 206 -18.92 -13.11 0.11
N GLN A 207 -17.87 -13.62 0.73
CA GLN A 207 -17.34 -14.96 0.42
C GLN A 207 -18.35 -16.06 0.76
N GLU A 208 -19.01 -15.99 1.91
CA GLU A 208 -20.07 -16.95 2.30
C GLU A 208 -21.23 -16.96 1.29
N LEU A 209 -21.57 -15.80 0.73
CA LEU A 209 -22.67 -15.66 -0.22
C LEU A 209 -22.36 -16.24 -1.59
N VAL A 210 -21.13 -16.04 -2.09
CA VAL A 210 -20.78 -16.38 -3.50
C VAL A 210 -19.81 -17.55 -3.63
N GLY A 211 -19.17 -17.98 -2.55
CA GLY A 211 -18.09 -18.98 -2.56
C GLY A 211 -16.75 -18.41 -3.00
N TYR A 212 -15.66 -19.21 -2.82
CA TYR A 212 -14.28 -18.74 -3.06
C TYR A 212 -14.01 -18.33 -4.50
N LEU A 213 -14.38 -19.16 -5.47
CA LEU A 213 -14.10 -18.88 -6.88
C LEU A 213 -14.72 -17.57 -7.35
N TRP A 214 -16.01 -17.38 -7.09
CA TRP A 214 -16.70 -16.15 -7.49
C TRP A 214 -16.21 -14.93 -6.70
N PHE A 215 -15.85 -15.12 -5.43
CA PHE A 215 -15.24 -14.07 -4.64
C PHE A 215 -13.95 -13.56 -5.27
N PHE A 216 -13.02 -14.43 -5.63
CA PHE A 216 -11.76 -14.02 -6.27
C PHE A 216 -11.98 -13.41 -7.66
N ILE A 217 -12.95 -13.89 -8.44
CA ILE A 217 -13.34 -13.23 -9.69
C ILE A 217 -13.83 -11.80 -9.44
N ILE A 218 -14.68 -11.60 -8.43
CA ILE A 218 -15.14 -10.25 -8.04
C ILE A 218 -13.97 -9.35 -7.65
N VAL A 219 -13.01 -9.85 -6.87
CA VAL A 219 -11.80 -9.10 -6.50
C VAL A 219 -11.04 -8.65 -7.74
N VAL A 220 -10.80 -9.55 -8.70
CA VAL A 220 -10.11 -9.23 -9.96
C VAL A 220 -10.89 -8.18 -10.77
N ILE A 221 -12.22 -8.26 -10.82
CA ILE A 221 -13.04 -7.23 -11.48
C ILE A 221 -12.90 -5.89 -10.77
N LEU A 222 -12.88 -5.88 -9.43
CA LEU A 222 -12.69 -4.67 -8.65
C LEU A 222 -11.30 -4.04 -8.82
N CYS A 223 -10.29 -4.79 -9.25
CA CYS A 223 -8.98 -4.25 -9.62
C CYS A 223 -9.08 -3.19 -10.74
N ILE A 224 -10.14 -3.18 -11.54
CA ILE A 224 -10.40 -2.11 -12.51
C ILE A 224 -10.46 -0.74 -11.81
N ILE A 225 -10.98 -0.69 -10.58
CA ILE A 225 -11.04 0.55 -9.78
C ILE A 225 -9.63 1.06 -9.48
N THR A 226 -8.68 0.16 -9.15
CA THR A 226 -7.28 0.51 -8.93
C THR A 226 -6.66 1.17 -10.17
N PHE A 227 -6.92 0.62 -11.36
CA PHE A 227 -6.48 1.22 -12.63
C PHE A 227 -7.13 2.59 -12.87
N LEU A 228 -8.43 2.70 -12.60
CA LEU A 228 -9.16 3.96 -12.80
C LEU A 228 -8.60 5.07 -11.89
N VAL A 229 -8.44 4.82 -10.59
CA VAL A 229 -7.93 5.85 -9.68
C VAL A 229 -6.47 6.21 -9.99
N ALA A 230 -5.65 5.25 -10.42
CA ALA A 230 -4.28 5.50 -10.83
C ALA A 230 -4.18 6.35 -12.11
N ALA A 231 -5.14 6.23 -13.04
CA ALA A 231 -5.17 6.99 -14.28
C ALA A 231 -5.39 8.49 -14.08
N PHE A 232 -6.06 8.89 -13.01
CA PHE A 232 -6.35 10.30 -12.73
C PHE A 232 -5.29 11.00 -11.87
N VAL A 233 -4.36 10.23 -11.30
CA VAL A 233 -3.31 10.79 -10.43
C VAL A 233 -2.25 11.49 -11.27
N ASP A 234 -1.99 12.76 -10.94
CA ASP A 234 -0.86 13.50 -11.50
C ASP A 234 0.29 13.53 -10.50
N ILE A 235 1.47 13.11 -10.94
CA ILE A 235 2.69 13.00 -10.15
C ILE A 235 3.79 13.75 -10.88
N ASP A 236 4.58 14.52 -10.15
CA ASP A 236 5.77 15.17 -10.70
C ASP A 236 6.73 14.11 -11.26
N PRO A 237 7.17 14.23 -12.53
CA PRO A 237 8.09 13.28 -13.15
C PRO A 237 9.42 13.10 -12.42
N GLU A 238 9.87 14.12 -11.69
CA GLU A 238 11.13 14.09 -10.96
C GLU A 238 10.98 13.47 -9.56
N PHE A 239 9.74 13.32 -9.06
CA PHE A 239 9.51 12.78 -7.73
C PHE A 239 9.95 11.31 -7.63
N GLY A 240 10.73 11.03 -6.59
CA GLY A 240 11.23 9.69 -6.28
C GLY A 240 12.56 9.35 -6.94
N LYS A 241 13.05 10.13 -7.89
CA LYS A 241 14.39 9.95 -8.44
C LYS A 241 15.44 10.27 -7.38
N LYS A 242 16.47 9.42 -7.28
CA LYS A 242 17.68 9.78 -6.53
C LYS A 242 18.40 10.88 -7.31
N GLU A 243 18.68 12.01 -6.65
CA GLU A 243 19.63 12.96 -7.19
C GLU A 243 20.94 12.20 -7.45
N HIS A 244 21.38 12.16 -8.70
CA HIS A 244 22.73 11.77 -9.02
C HIS A 244 23.61 12.86 -8.38
N GLU A 245 24.18 12.56 -7.21
CA GLU A 245 25.35 13.30 -6.76
C GLU A 245 26.36 13.18 -7.92
N GLU A 246 26.55 14.28 -8.65
CA GLU A 246 27.65 14.43 -9.58
C GLU A 246 28.92 14.13 -8.80
N ARG A 247 29.52 13.00 -9.14
CA ARG A 247 30.88 12.70 -8.69
C ARG A 247 31.79 13.74 -9.33
N GLN A 248 32.01 14.82 -8.62
CA GLN A 248 33.17 15.69 -8.84
C GLN A 248 34.35 15.15 -8.03
#